data_44a347917a2ba99a489a625e94aa6e60
#
_entry.id   44a347917a2ba99a489a625e94aa6e60
#
_cell.length_a   1.000
_cell.length_b   1.000
_cell.length_c   1.000
_cell.angle_alpha   90.00
_cell.angle_beta   90.00
_cell.angle_gamma   90.00
#
_symmetry.space_group_name_H-M   'P 1'
#
loop_
_entity.id
_entity.type
_entity.pdbx_description
1 polymer ?
#
loop_
_entity_poly.entity_id
_entity_poly.type
_entity_poly.pdbx_seq_one_letter_code
_entity_poly.pdbx_strand_id
1 'polypeptide(L)'
;MALHLLKLCVGAESIGDLEGWIDERMALRRTRGEPLEQLHTTRMVPKKVEEILAGGSLYWVIKGQIAARQRLTDIRPFKDADGIGRCHLVLEPAVVPVAPRPFRPFQGWRYLLETEAPRDLAGDDAEFGEMPEALRRELAGLGLL
;
A
#
# COMPACT_ATOMS: atom_id res chain seq x y z
N MET A 1 0.31 -14.24 -13.57
CA MET A 1 0.56 -12.83 -13.24
C MET A 1 -0.06 -12.52 -11.88
N ALA A 2 0.57 -11.67 -11.11
CA ALA A 2 0.04 -11.30 -9.80
C ALA A 2 -1.18 -10.40 -9.94
N LEU A 3 -2.13 -10.55 -9.01
CA LEU A 3 -3.25 -9.64 -8.85
C LEU A 3 -3.00 -8.80 -7.61
N HIS A 4 -3.17 -7.50 -7.72
CA HIS A 4 -2.92 -6.56 -6.64
C HIS A 4 -4.20 -5.89 -6.16
N LEU A 5 -4.11 -5.20 -5.04
CA LEU A 5 -5.15 -4.29 -4.55
C LEU A 5 -4.63 -2.87 -4.61
N LEU A 6 -5.55 -1.92 -4.74
CA LEU A 6 -5.28 -0.49 -4.77
C LEU A 6 -6.19 0.21 -3.77
N LYS A 7 -5.65 1.12 -2.96
CA LYS A 7 -6.42 1.82 -1.95
C LYS A 7 -5.84 3.21 -1.67
N LEU A 8 -6.72 4.15 -1.31
CA LEU A 8 -6.27 5.47 -0.83
C LEU A 8 -5.61 5.34 0.53
N CYS A 9 -4.48 5.99 0.71
CA CYS A 9 -3.81 6.11 2.00
C CYS A 9 -4.36 7.35 2.71
N VAL A 10 -5.49 7.20 3.37
CA VAL A 10 -6.20 8.32 4.00
C VAL A 10 -5.36 8.95 5.11
N GLY A 11 -5.20 10.27 5.03
CA GLY A 11 -4.45 11.04 6.01
C GLY A 11 -2.95 11.14 5.75
N ALA A 12 -2.37 10.30 4.90
CA ALA A 12 -0.97 10.43 4.55
C ALA A 12 -0.78 11.46 3.43
N GLU A 13 0.21 12.29 3.57
CA GLU A 13 0.60 13.25 2.55
C GLU A 13 1.88 12.84 1.83
N SER A 14 2.55 11.81 2.34
CA SER A 14 3.84 11.33 1.82
C SER A 14 4.07 9.87 2.16
N ILE A 15 5.01 9.24 1.46
CA ILE A 15 5.50 7.91 1.81
C ILE A 15 6.09 7.93 3.23
N GLY A 16 6.78 9.02 3.58
CA GLY A 16 7.34 9.18 4.92
C GLY A 16 6.29 9.14 6.02
N ASP A 17 5.12 9.73 5.80
CA ASP A 17 4.01 9.64 6.76
C ASP A 17 3.55 8.20 6.95
N LEU A 18 3.39 7.46 5.86
CA LEU A 18 3.01 6.06 5.90
C LEU A 18 4.06 5.23 6.65
N GLU A 19 5.33 5.43 6.33
CA GLU A 19 6.43 4.71 7.00
C GLU A 19 6.49 5.03 8.48
N GLY A 20 6.27 6.28 8.86
CA GLY A 20 6.23 6.70 10.26
C GLY A 20 5.14 5.99 11.05
N TRP A 21 3.94 5.88 10.49
CA TRP A 21 2.84 5.15 11.12
C TRP A 21 3.15 3.67 11.28
N ILE A 22 3.77 3.08 10.27
CA ILE A 22 4.16 1.67 10.31
C ILE A 22 5.20 1.45 11.40
N ASP A 23 6.21 2.31 11.48
CA ASP A 23 7.27 2.21 12.47
C ASP A 23 6.72 2.30 13.89
N GLU A 24 5.79 3.21 14.15
CA GLU A 24 5.13 3.34 15.45
C GLU A 24 4.37 2.07 15.82
N ARG A 25 3.62 1.51 14.88
CA ARG A 25 2.87 0.28 15.12
C ARG A 25 3.77 -0.93 15.33
N MET A 26 4.87 -1.01 14.58
CA MET A 26 5.82 -2.12 14.73
C MET A 26 6.57 -2.03 16.06
N ALA A 27 6.92 -0.82 16.49
CA ALA A 27 7.53 -0.61 17.80
C ALA A 27 6.61 -1.07 18.93
N LEU A 28 5.31 -0.75 18.83
CA LEU A 28 4.32 -1.18 19.80
C LEU A 28 4.17 -2.70 19.83
N ARG A 29 4.16 -3.33 18.66
CA ARG A 29 4.07 -4.79 18.56
C ARG A 29 5.29 -5.49 19.16
N ARG A 30 6.49 -4.96 18.94
CA ARG A 30 7.71 -5.47 19.56
C ARG A 30 7.62 -5.43 21.07
N THR A 31 7.14 -4.32 21.62
CA THR A 31 6.95 -4.15 23.07
C THR A 31 6.01 -5.20 23.63
N ARG A 32 5.00 -5.59 22.86
CA ARG A 32 3.99 -6.57 23.27
C ARG A 32 4.33 -8.01 22.92
N GLY A 33 5.44 -8.24 22.24
CA GLY A 33 5.81 -9.57 21.77
C GLY A 33 4.90 -10.12 20.68
N GLU A 34 4.22 -9.24 19.93
CA GLU A 34 3.33 -9.65 18.84
C GLU A 34 4.11 -9.79 17.52
N PRO A 35 3.61 -10.60 16.57
CA PRO A 35 4.23 -10.69 15.24
C PRO A 35 4.34 -9.33 14.57
N LEU A 36 5.43 -9.09 13.84
CA LEU A 36 5.65 -7.84 13.12
C LEU A 36 4.91 -7.84 11.79
N GLU A 37 3.59 -7.74 11.87
CA GLU A 37 2.69 -7.65 10.73
C GLU A 37 1.93 -6.33 10.81
N GLN A 38 1.75 -5.68 9.66
CA GLN A 38 0.87 -4.52 9.61
C GLN A 38 -0.53 -4.97 9.19
N LEU A 39 -1.54 -4.61 9.98
CA LEU A 39 -2.93 -4.91 9.65
C LEU A 39 -3.62 -3.64 9.14
N HIS A 40 -4.31 -3.78 8.02
CA HIS A 40 -5.17 -2.71 7.50
C HIS A 40 -6.58 -3.24 7.36
N THR A 41 -7.54 -2.61 8.05
CA THR A 41 -8.92 -3.10 8.11
C THR A 41 -9.76 -2.49 6.99
N THR A 42 -10.49 -3.33 6.27
CA THR A 42 -11.44 -2.90 5.23
C THR A 42 -12.80 -3.55 5.46
N ARG A 43 -13.85 -3.00 4.85
CA ARG A 43 -15.19 -3.59 4.92
C ARG A 43 -15.38 -4.70 3.88
N MET A 44 -14.86 -4.50 2.68
CA MET A 44 -15.00 -5.52 1.63
C MET A 44 -13.91 -6.56 1.71
N VAL A 45 -14.32 -7.83 1.65
CA VAL A 45 -13.39 -8.96 1.62
C VAL A 45 -13.11 -9.31 0.15
N PRO A 46 -11.84 -9.30 -0.28
CA PRO A 46 -11.52 -9.72 -1.65
C PRO A 46 -11.94 -11.17 -1.90
N LYS A 47 -12.44 -11.46 -3.09
CA LYS A 47 -12.83 -12.82 -3.47
C LYS A 47 -11.68 -13.62 -4.06
N LYS A 48 -10.75 -12.95 -4.72
CA LYS A 48 -9.63 -13.61 -5.42
C LYS A 48 -8.38 -13.73 -4.55
N VAL A 49 -8.58 -14.27 -3.34
CA VAL A 49 -7.54 -14.32 -2.31
C VAL A 49 -6.30 -15.08 -2.78
N GLU A 50 -6.46 -16.23 -3.41
CA GLU A 50 -5.33 -17.05 -3.86
C GLU A 50 -4.47 -16.32 -4.89
N GLU A 51 -5.11 -15.63 -5.83
CA GLU A 51 -4.39 -14.86 -6.85
C GLU A 51 -3.63 -13.70 -6.23
N ILE A 52 -4.23 -13.03 -5.24
CA ILE A 52 -3.60 -11.92 -4.54
C ILE A 52 -2.41 -12.40 -3.73
N LEU A 53 -2.57 -13.47 -2.97
CA LEU A 53 -1.51 -13.98 -2.11
C LEU A 53 -0.38 -14.68 -2.86
N ALA A 54 -0.56 -14.95 -4.14
CA ALA A 54 0.47 -15.52 -5.00
C ALA A 54 1.48 -14.48 -5.51
N GLY A 55 1.70 -13.40 -4.77
CA GLY A 55 2.69 -12.37 -5.11
C GLY A 55 2.13 -10.96 -5.20
N GLY A 56 0.87 -10.76 -4.83
CA GLY A 56 0.23 -9.46 -4.89
C GLY A 56 0.63 -8.51 -3.78
N SER A 57 0.45 -7.23 -4.04
CA SER A 57 0.72 -6.13 -3.10
C SER A 57 -0.48 -5.22 -2.99
N LEU A 58 -0.53 -4.46 -1.91
CA LEU A 58 -1.45 -3.35 -1.78
C LEU A 58 -0.73 -2.09 -2.23
N TYR A 59 -1.23 -1.47 -3.29
CA TYR A 59 -0.69 -0.22 -3.81
C TYR A 59 -1.43 0.94 -3.15
N TRP A 60 -0.68 1.91 -2.68
CA TRP A 60 -1.22 3.06 -1.97
C TRP A 60 -1.28 4.28 -2.87
N VAL A 61 -2.45 4.94 -2.89
CA VAL A 61 -2.62 6.24 -3.54
C VAL A 61 -2.42 7.32 -2.49
N ILE A 62 -1.43 8.16 -2.70
CA ILE A 62 -1.08 9.27 -1.81
C ILE A 62 -1.11 10.56 -2.62
N LYS A 63 -1.93 11.51 -2.19
CA LYS A 63 -2.12 12.80 -2.90
C LYS A 63 -2.36 12.65 -4.40
N GLY A 64 -3.30 11.79 -4.76
CA GLY A 64 -3.71 11.62 -6.14
C GLY A 64 -2.74 10.84 -7.03
N GLN A 65 -1.78 10.14 -6.43
CA GLN A 65 -0.83 9.32 -7.18
C GLN A 65 -0.61 7.97 -6.51
N ILE A 66 -0.55 6.90 -7.29
CA ILE A 66 -0.03 5.64 -6.80
C ILE A 66 1.45 5.88 -6.51
N ALA A 67 1.87 5.70 -5.27
CA ALA A 67 3.21 6.12 -4.84
C ALA A 67 4.04 5.00 -4.21
N ALA A 68 3.40 4.00 -3.64
CA ALA A 68 4.09 2.94 -2.90
C ALA A 68 3.27 1.67 -2.84
N ARG A 69 3.91 0.55 -2.53
CA ARG A 69 3.23 -0.72 -2.32
C ARG A 69 3.78 -1.45 -1.11
N GLN A 70 2.97 -2.33 -0.55
CA GLN A 70 3.38 -3.26 0.49
C GLN A 70 2.90 -4.66 0.10
N ARG A 71 3.75 -5.67 0.28
CA ARG A 71 3.41 -7.05 -0.03
C ARG A 71 2.26 -7.53 0.84
N LEU A 72 1.25 -8.16 0.24
CA LEU A 72 0.16 -8.81 0.96
C LEU A 72 0.59 -10.23 1.33
N THR A 73 0.58 -10.52 2.63
CA THR A 73 0.99 -11.82 3.16
C THR A 73 -0.18 -12.68 3.60
N ASP A 74 -1.32 -12.05 3.91
CA ASP A 74 -2.53 -12.78 4.30
C ASP A 74 -3.75 -11.88 4.17
N ILE A 75 -4.92 -12.47 4.15
CA ILE A 75 -6.21 -11.78 4.15
C ILE A 75 -7.09 -12.52 5.15
N ARG A 76 -7.46 -11.85 6.25
CA ARG A 76 -8.17 -12.46 7.38
C ARG A 76 -9.55 -11.86 7.56
N PRO A 77 -10.61 -12.51 7.06
CA PRO A 77 -11.98 -12.07 7.30
C PRO A 77 -12.35 -12.24 8.77
N PHE A 78 -13.15 -11.32 9.30
CA PHE A 78 -13.66 -11.41 10.65
C PHE A 78 -14.98 -10.62 10.76
N LYS A 79 -15.67 -10.78 11.88
CA LYS A 79 -16.83 -9.95 12.22
C LYS A 79 -16.45 -9.04 13.38
N ASP A 80 -16.82 -7.76 13.28
CA ASP A 80 -16.56 -6.82 14.35
C ASP A 80 -17.57 -6.98 15.52
N ALA A 81 -17.47 -6.11 16.55
CA ALA A 81 -18.34 -6.17 17.70
C ALA A 81 -19.83 -6.01 17.37
N ASP A 82 -20.13 -5.34 16.26
CA ASP A 82 -21.50 -5.15 15.77
C ASP A 82 -21.99 -6.26 14.85
N GLY A 83 -21.17 -7.30 14.64
CA GLY A 83 -21.49 -8.42 13.76
C GLY A 83 -21.31 -8.11 12.27
N ILE A 84 -20.70 -6.98 11.92
CA ILE A 84 -20.45 -6.59 10.55
C ILE A 84 -19.20 -7.27 10.02
N GLY A 85 -19.30 -7.88 8.83
CA GLY A 85 -18.16 -8.50 8.17
C GLY A 85 -17.11 -7.47 7.76
N ARG A 86 -15.86 -7.76 8.10
CA ARG A 86 -14.69 -6.95 7.77
C ARG A 86 -13.52 -7.87 7.44
N CYS A 87 -12.42 -7.27 7.06
CA CYS A 87 -11.23 -8.01 6.65
C CYS A 87 -9.98 -7.26 7.10
N HIS A 88 -9.02 -8.01 7.64
CA HIS A 88 -7.66 -7.51 7.84
C HIS A 88 -6.84 -7.88 6.61
N LEU A 89 -6.32 -6.88 5.92
CA LEU A 89 -5.28 -7.05 4.93
C LEU A 89 -3.96 -7.07 5.69
N VAL A 90 -3.25 -8.18 5.65
CA VAL A 90 -1.99 -8.34 6.37
C VAL A 90 -0.85 -8.00 5.43
N LEU A 91 -0.05 -7.01 5.82
CA LEU A 91 0.99 -6.43 4.99
C LEU A 91 2.36 -6.63 5.62
N GLU A 92 3.37 -6.83 4.78
CA GLU A 92 4.74 -6.70 5.24
C GLU A 92 4.99 -5.25 5.62
N PRO A 93 5.72 -4.98 6.72
CA PRO A 93 5.97 -3.60 7.15
C PRO A 93 6.80 -2.78 6.18
N ALA A 94 7.56 -3.42 5.30
CA ALA A 94 8.41 -2.72 4.34
C ALA A 94 7.57 -2.02 3.26
N VAL A 95 7.82 -0.74 3.05
CA VAL A 95 7.18 0.05 2.01
C VAL A 95 8.11 0.13 0.81
N VAL A 96 7.61 -0.22 -0.36
CA VAL A 96 8.37 -0.18 -1.60
C VAL A 96 7.89 1.01 -2.44
N PRO A 97 8.71 2.04 -2.65
CA PRO A 97 8.33 3.14 -3.53
C PRO A 97 8.17 2.65 -4.97
N VAL A 98 7.18 3.17 -5.67
CA VAL A 98 6.93 2.83 -7.07
C VAL A 98 6.94 4.09 -7.93
N ALA A 99 7.08 3.92 -9.25
CA ALA A 99 7.01 5.03 -10.18
C ALA A 99 5.65 5.73 -10.01
N PRO A 100 5.61 7.03 -9.68
CA PRO A 100 4.35 7.72 -9.42
C PRO A 100 3.44 7.69 -10.64
N ARG A 101 2.16 7.43 -10.39
CA ARG A 101 1.15 7.39 -11.44
C ARG A 101 -0.12 8.07 -10.94
N PRO A 102 -0.65 9.09 -11.63
CA PRO A 102 -1.88 9.74 -11.22
C PRO A 102 -3.05 8.76 -11.12
N PHE A 103 -3.86 8.92 -10.10
CA PHE A 103 -5.06 8.12 -9.92
C PHE A 103 -6.13 8.94 -9.19
N ARG A 104 -7.36 8.87 -9.66
CA ARG A 104 -8.47 9.60 -9.06
C ARG A 104 -8.87 9.03 -7.71
N PRO A 105 -9.30 9.86 -6.75
CA PRO A 105 -9.83 9.35 -5.49
C PRO A 105 -11.02 8.42 -5.68
N PHE A 106 -11.12 7.41 -4.81
CA PHE A 106 -12.22 6.44 -4.80
C PHE A 106 -12.39 5.92 -3.39
N GLN A 107 -13.48 5.20 -3.13
CA GLN A 107 -13.75 4.61 -1.82
C GLN A 107 -13.41 3.12 -1.81
N GLY A 108 -12.98 2.61 -0.64
CA GLY A 108 -12.64 1.22 -0.46
C GLY A 108 -11.36 0.84 -1.18
N TRP A 109 -11.28 -0.41 -1.59
CA TRP A 109 -10.17 -0.91 -2.38
C TRP A 109 -10.65 -1.35 -3.76
N ARG A 110 -9.73 -1.46 -4.69
CA ARG A 110 -9.98 -1.99 -6.03
C ARG A 110 -8.92 -3.01 -6.40
N TYR A 111 -9.28 -3.93 -7.31
CA TYR A 111 -8.26 -4.78 -7.92
C TYR A 111 -7.38 -3.95 -8.84
N LEU A 112 -6.08 -4.30 -8.87
CA LEU A 112 -5.13 -3.71 -9.79
C LEU A 112 -4.41 -4.84 -10.49
N LEU A 113 -4.45 -4.85 -11.82
CA LEU A 113 -3.78 -5.88 -12.61
C LEU A 113 -2.28 -5.63 -12.66
N GLU A 114 -1.51 -6.71 -12.82
CA GLU A 114 -0.05 -6.61 -12.95
C GLU A 114 0.35 -5.65 -14.08
N THR A 115 -0.38 -5.68 -15.18
CA THR A 115 -0.14 -4.80 -16.32
C THR A 115 -0.41 -3.33 -16.04
N GLU A 116 -1.21 -3.03 -15.02
CA GLU A 116 -1.54 -1.67 -14.60
C GLU A 116 -0.64 -1.16 -13.49
N ALA A 117 0.06 -2.07 -12.80
CA ALA A 117 0.86 -1.73 -11.64
C ALA A 117 2.12 -0.96 -12.05
N PRO A 118 2.41 0.19 -11.40
CA PRO A 118 3.66 0.89 -11.65
C PRO A 118 4.86 0.05 -11.23
N ARG A 119 5.97 0.22 -11.91
CA ARG A 119 7.21 -0.47 -11.57
C ARG A 119 7.80 0.07 -10.27
N ASP A 120 8.57 -0.76 -9.59
CA ASP A 120 9.29 -0.34 -8.38
C ASP A 120 10.41 0.64 -8.76
N LEU A 121 10.67 1.59 -7.87
CA LEU A 121 11.82 2.48 -8.00
C LEU A 121 13.03 1.75 -7.43
N ALA A 122 13.87 1.22 -8.32
CA ALA A 122 15.06 0.44 -7.94
C ALA A 122 16.14 0.58 -9.01
N GLY A 123 17.37 0.27 -8.67
CA GLY A 123 18.48 0.33 -9.62
C GLY A 123 18.66 1.72 -10.19
N ASP A 124 18.40 1.88 -11.47
CA ASP A 124 18.58 3.15 -12.17
C ASP A 124 17.66 4.27 -11.65
N ASP A 125 16.62 3.91 -10.94
CA ASP A 125 15.68 4.87 -10.35
C ASP A 125 16.05 5.27 -8.92
N ALA A 126 17.19 4.83 -8.41
CA ALA A 126 17.64 5.15 -7.06
C ALA A 126 17.77 6.66 -6.83
N GLU A 127 18.14 7.40 -7.86
CA GLU A 127 18.22 8.86 -7.79
C GLU A 127 16.87 9.48 -7.41
N PHE A 128 15.79 8.95 -7.96
CA PHE A 128 14.44 9.43 -7.66
C PHE A 128 14.06 9.10 -6.22
N GLY A 129 14.56 7.99 -5.69
CA GLY A 129 14.35 7.61 -4.30
C GLY A 129 15.00 8.59 -3.33
N GLU A 130 16.09 9.26 -3.73
CA GLU A 130 16.80 10.25 -2.93
C GLU A 130 16.21 11.66 -3.05
N MET A 131 15.39 11.91 -4.05
CA MET A 131 14.72 13.19 -4.21
C MET A 131 13.73 13.46 -3.09
N PRO A 132 13.53 14.73 -2.69
CA PRO A 132 12.40 15.10 -1.84
C PRO A 132 11.10 14.62 -2.49
N GLU A 133 10.21 14.08 -1.70
CA GLU A 133 8.97 13.52 -2.24
C GLU A 133 8.11 14.53 -2.98
N ALA A 134 8.07 15.78 -2.48
CA ALA A 134 7.35 16.86 -3.15
C ALA A 134 7.85 17.07 -4.58
N LEU A 135 9.17 17.00 -4.78
CA LEU A 135 9.76 17.15 -6.10
C LEU A 135 9.42 15.99 -7.01
N ARG A 136 9.43 14.76 -6.49
CA ARG A 136 9.03 13.58 -7.27
C ARG A 136 7.60 13.69 -7.75
N ARG A 137 6.69 14.15 -6.90
CA ARG A 137 5.29 14.37 -7.26
C ARG A 137 5.14 15.42 -8.34
N GLU A 138 5.84 16.52 -8.20
CA GLU A 138 5.81 17.59 -9.17
C GLU A 138 6.26 17.08 -10.53
N LEU A 139 7.35 16.35 -10.59
CA LEU A 139 7.87 15.76 -11.82
C LEU A 139 6.90 14.74 -12.41
N ALA A 140 6.26 13.92 -11.58
CA ALA A 140 5.27 12.97 -12.04
C ALA A 140 4.04 13.67 -12.60
N GLY A 141 3.59 14.76 -11.96
CA GLY A 141 2.46 15.56 -12.43
C GLY A 141 2.73 16.26 -13.76
N LEU A 142 4.00 16.53 -14.06
CA LEU A 142 4.44 17.11 -15.32
C LEU A 142 4.74 16.05 -16.39
N GLY A 143 4.60 14.77 -16.06
CA GLY A 143 4.91 13.69 -16.99
C GLY A 143 6.39 13.42 -17.19
N LEU A 144 7.23 13.86 -16.24
CA LEU A 144 8.68 13.73 -16.33
C LEU A 144 9.23 12.50 -15.56
N LEU A 145 8.36 11.78 -14.86
CA LEU A 145 8.71 10.55 -14.16
C LEU A 145 7.86 9.38 -14.63
#